data_766034eb6be922bbc6e5dbf12e476e22
#
_entry.id   766034eb6be922bbc6e5dbf12e476e22
#
_cell.length_a   1.000
_cell.length_b   1.000
_cell.length_c   1.000
_cell.angle_alpha   90.00
_cell.angle_beta   90.00
_cell.angle_gamma   90.00
#
_symmetry.space_group_name_H-M   'P 1'
#
loop_
_entity.id
_entity.type
_entity.pdbx_description
1 polymer ?
#
loop_
_entity_poly.entity_id
_entity_poly.type
_entity_poly.pdbx_seq_one_letter_code
_entity_poly.pdbx_strand_id
1 'polypeptide(L)'
;MARIDILNLEWASSGRDIHIIEPVLCYLELNGYTVRRSSYLFGLIKMLIMYPKMLVLSNNCGSIRNFIASKLAYKLGIKVVTLSSEGDYCMLSNENSIESFFWGWDLQKEFPVDLHLEWSSKNIDFIKKYVNNSKDLMKSIKVSGATGFDRYKLFTFKTKEMFLNEHRLKGYKKVVGYAAWGFGALYDKSFCEAATFARTEEYINFHKRNRDLLKILLQNLVSNNPHMLFIMKRHPGELIFEETELCGLENYDNVLIIKDEEKIEDLINVCDLWMAYESTTCLEAWLLNKETLLINPIPFFSERSDIATGSPVKQSYEEIQKDIDAANVAGFKELESTRKELIHKIIEYDDGINYKRAGDFIIQEMHYPKNHFLSIDKWCIKKIGIEVLKFLIFYSPLRYVDYFRKKIADCLNYSQIYNRREREYYTQEYHKAMQK
;
A
#
# COMPACT_ATOMS: atom_id res chain seq x y z
N MET A 1 0.39 9.79 34.84
CA MET A 1 -0.13 9.14 33.62
C MET A 1 0.53 7.78 33.50
N ALA A 2 -0.22 6.72 33.22
CA ALA A 2 0.37 5.42 32.93
C ALA A 2 1.25 5.56 31.68
N ARG A 3 2.45 5.00 31.73
CA ARG A 3 3.40 5.05 30.61
C ARG A 3 2.83 4.24 29.44
N ILE A 4 2.74 4.85 28.27
CA ILE A 4 2.28 4.18 27.04
C ILE A 4 3.38 3.22 26.58
N ASP A 5 3.01 1.97 26.26
CA ASP A 5 3.97 1.01 25.76
C ASP A 5 4.32 1.31 24.29
N ILE A 6 3.29 1.48 23.47
CA ILE A 6 3.42 1.64 22.03
C ILE A 6 2.70 2.89 21.55
N LEU A 7 3.41 3.74 20.81
CA LEU A 7 2.85 4.79 19.98
C LEU A 7 2.92 4.37 18.52
N ASN A 8 1.78 4.42 17.84
CA ASN A 8 1.73 4.33 16.39
C ASN A 8 1.40 5.70 15.81
N LEU A 9 2.16 6.12 14.82
CA LEU A 9 1.93 7.33 14.03
C LEU A 9 1.60 6.93 12.59
N GLU A 10 0.41 7.32 12.13
CA GLU A 10 -0.03 7.06 10.77
C GLU A 10 -0.42 8.33 10.03
N TRP A 11 -0.27 8.26 8.75
CA TRP A 11 -0.54 9.35 7.84
C TRP A 11 -1.98 9.28 7.28
N ALA A 12 -2.53 8.09 7.05
CA ALA A 12 -3.90 7.86 6.66
C ALA A 12 -4.64 7.03 7.72
N SER A 13 -5.96 7.09 7.70
CA SER A 13 -6.86 6.33 8.58
C SER A 13 -7.47 5.12 7.89
N SER A 14 -7.22 4.97 6.60
CA SER A 14 -7.74 3.91 5.74
C SER A 14 -6.72 3.49 4.68
N GLY A 15 -7.08 2.54 3.87
CA GLY A 15 -6.25 2.01 2.80
C GLY A 15 -5.23 0.97 3.29
N ARG A 16 -4.24 0.68 2.45
CA ARG A 16 -3.30 -0.42 2.67
C ARG A 16 -2.54 -0.32 3.99
N ASP A 17 -2.04 0.85 4.36
CA ASP A 17 -1.20 1.04 5.54
C ASP A 17 -1.93 0.66 6.83
N ILE A 18 -3.23 0.93 6.91
CA ILE A 18 -4.05 0.53 8.06
C ILE A 18 -4.17 -0.99 8.17
N HIS A 19 -4.33 -1.68 7.05
CA HIS A 19 -4.40 -3.14 7.05
C HIS A 19 -3.06 -3.80 7.40
N ILE A 20 -1.94 -3.12 7.19
CA ILE A 20 -0.61 -3.61 7.59
C ILE A 20 -0.43 -3.52 9.11
N ILE A 21 -0.81 -2.39 9.69
CA ILE A 21 -0.47 -2.07 11.09
C ILE A 21 -1.57 -2.44 12.08
N GLU A 22 -2.84 -2.25 11.73
CA GLU A 22 -3.95 -2.38 12.67
C GLU A 22 -4.11 -3.78 13.27
N PRO A 23 -4.02 -4.88 12.49
CA PRO A 23 -4.09 -6.22 13.05
C PRO A 23 -2.95 -6.49 14.05
N VAL A 24 -1.76 -5.96 13.80
CA VAL A 24 -0.62 -6.09 14.72
C VAL A 24 -0.88 -5.33 16.01
N LEU A 25 -1.39 -4.09 15.93
CA LEU A 25 -1.70 -3.29 17.11
C LEU A 25 -2.82 -3.91 17.96
N CYS A 26 -3.86 -4.44 17.33
CA CYS A 26 -4.94 -5.16 18.02
C CYS A 26 -4.41 -6.42 18.72
N TYR A 27 -3.53 -7.17 18.09
CA TYR A 27 -2.88 -8.32 18.72
C TYR A 27 -2.05 -7.92 19.95
N LEU A 28 -1.31 -6.82 19.88
CA LEU A 28 -0.52 -6.31 21.01
C LEU A 28 -1.43 -5.86 22.17
N GLU A 29 -2.58 -5.22 21.88
CA GLU A 29 -3.59 -4.88 22.91
C GLU A 29 -4.17 -6.11 23.57
N LEU A 30 -4.52 -7.14 22.80
CA LEU A 30 -5.01 -8.42 23.33
C LEU A 30 -3.97 -9.13 24.23
N ASN A 31 -2.68 -8.84 24.03
CA ASN A 31 -1.59 -9.31 24.88
C ASN A 31 -1.26 -8.33 26.05
N GLY A 32 -2.12 -7.34 26.33
CA GLY A 32 -2.05 -6.48 27.50
C GLY A 32 -1.16 -5.24 27.36
N TYR A 33 -0.68 -4.91 26.16
CA TYR A 33 0.12 -3.71 25.93
C TYR A 33 -0.76 -2.47 25.70
N THR A 34 -0.34 -1.35 26.27
CA THR A 34 -1.02 -0.07 26.06
C THR A 34 -0.61 0.56 24.75
N VAL A 35 -1.50 0.52 23.75
CA VAL A 35 -1.29 1.06 22.43
C VAL A 35 -1.99 2.41 22.27
N ARG A 36 -1.27 3.40 21.72
CA ARG A 36 -1.84 4.69 21.34
C ARG A 36 -1.67 4.91 19.84
N ARG A 37 -2.79 5.02 19.14
CA ARG A 37 -2.87 5.35 17.73
C ARG A 37 -2.99 6.85 17.56
N SER A 38 -2.24 7.43 16.62
CA SER A 38 -2.30 8.86 16.34
C SER A 38 -1.93 9.16 14.89
N SER A 39 -2.40 10.32 14.42
CA SER A 39 -1.94 10.86 13.14
C SER A 39 -0.53 11.43 13.24
N TYR A 40 0.14 11.57 12.11
CA TYR A 40 1.42 12.27 11.99
C TYR A 40 1.31 13.77 12.31
N LEU A 41 0.10 14.35 12.28
CA LEU A 41 -0.08 15.75 12.61
C LEU A 41 0.45 16.05 14.02
N PHE A 42 1.54 16.79 14.09
CA PHE A 42 2.31 17.07 15.31
C PHE A 42 2.79 15.79 16.03
N GLY A 43 3.16 14.79 15.24
CA GLY A 43 3.58 13.49 15.75
C GLY A 43 4.81 13.55 16.64
N LEU A 44 5.78 14.43 16.31
CA LEU A 44 7.00 14.61 17.12
C LEU A 44 6.67 15.21 18.51
N ILE A 45 5.76 16.18 18.57
CA ILE A 45 5.29 16.76 19.85
C ILE A 45 4.56 15.69 20.66
N LYS A 46 3.66 14.93 20.04
CA LYS A 46 2.94 13.83 20.70
C LYS A 46 3.91 12.80 21.27
N MET A 47 4.91 12.41 20.51
CA MET A 47 5.95 11.46 20.92
C MET A 47 6.73 11.98 22.13
N LEU A 48 7.09 13.27 22.16
CA LEU A 48 7.77 13.88 23.29
C LEU A 48 6.89 13.91 24.56
N ILE A 49 5.61 14.25 24.41
CA ILE A 49 4.66 14.32 25.54
C ILE A 49 4.36 12.94 26.10
N MET A 50 4.12 11.96 25.21
CA MET A 50 3.74 10.61 25.61
C MET A 50 4.93 9.76 26.05
N TYR A 51 6.07 10.00 25.49
CA TYR A 51 7.34 9.29 25.69
C TYR A 51 7.15 7.76 25.78
N PRO A 52 6.68 7.11 24.70
CA PRO A 52 6.37 5.69 24.71
C PRO A 52 7.64 4.84 24.88
N LYS A 53 7.47 3.56 25.20
CA LYS A 53 8.59 2.62 25.18
C LYS A 53 9.05 2.33 23.75
N MET A 54 8.09 2.32 22.79
CA MET A 54 8.31 1.95 21.39
C MET A 54 7.44 2.80 20.46
N LEU A 55 8.02 3.19 19.33
CA LEU A 55 7.33 3.75 18.16
C LEU A 55 7.18 2.64 17.12
N VAL A 56 5.96 2.40 16.62
CA VAL A 56 5.66 1.42 15.58
C VAL A 56 5.02 2.11 14.38
N LEU A 57 5.55 1.86 13.18
CA LEU A 57 5.15 2.51 11.93
C LEU A 57 4.82 1.48 10.86
N SER A 58 3.80 1.76 10.03
CA SER A 58 3.37 0.92 8.90
C SER A 58 4.27 1.00 7.66
N ASN A 59 5.29 1.83 7.68
CA ASN A 59 6.21 1.97 6.57
C ASN A 59 7.62 2.11 7.11
N ASN A 60 8.61 1.70 6.30
CA ASN A 60 10.02 1.85 6.64
C ASN A 60 10.44 3.34 6.69
N CYS A 61 11.71 3.60 6.94
CA CYS A 61 12.28 4.95 6.97
C CYS A 61 12.29 5.66 5.60
N GLY A 62 11.67 5.08 4.58
CA GLY A 62 11.79 5.52 3.22
C GLY A 62 11.16 6.86 2.91
N SER A 63 10.11 7.25 3.62
CA SER A 63 9.61 8.62 3.52
C SER A 63 10.35 9.55 4.47
N ILE A 64 10.58 10.78 4.07
CA ILE A 64 11.26 11.79 4.91
C ILE A 64 10.59 11.97 6.27
N ARG A 65 9.29 11.77 6.36
CA ARG A 65 8.52 11.91 7.60
C ARG A 65 8.73 10.74 8.54
N ASN A 66 8.63 9.52 8.02
CA ASN A 66 8.94 8.30 8.76
C ASN A 66 10.38 8.34 9.25
N PHE A 67 11.30 8.76 8.39
CA PHE A 67 12.70 8.94 8.72
C PHE A 67 12.90 9.94 9.88
N ILE A 68 12.27 11.12 9.82
CA ILE A 68 12.37 12.12 10.89
C ILE A 68 11.82 11.57 12.21
N ALA A 69 10.64 10.93 12.18
CA ALA A 69 10.02 10.35 13.37
C ALA A 69 10.88 9.22 13.96
N SER A 70 11.34 8.29 13.13
CA SER A 70 12.21 7.18 13.52
C SER A 70 13.53 7.68 14.10
N LYS A 71 14.21 8.60 13.42
CA LYS A 71 15.50 9.14 13.86
C LYS A 71 15.37 9.93 15.17
N LEU A 72 14.30 10.70 15.33
CA LEU A 72 14.05 11.39 16.60
C LEU A 72 13.74 10.41 17.72
N ALA A 73 12.86 9.43 17.49
CA ALA A 73 12.55 8.39 18.48
C ALA A 73 13.82 7.66 18.92
N TYR A 74 14.62 7.21 17.94
CA TYR A 74 15.89 6.54 18.19
C TYR A 74 16.84 7.38 19.06
N LYS A 75 17.02 8.67 18.71
CA LYS A 75 17.84 9.60 19.49
C LYS A 75 17.27 9.92 20.88
N LEU A 76 15.97 9.80 21.08
CA LEU A 76 15.33 9.93 22.39
C LEU A 76 15.42 8.64 23.23
N GLY A 77 16.04 7.59 22.72
CA GLY A 77 16.08 6.29 23.39
C GLY A 77 14.72 5.57 23.39
N ILE A 78 13.84 5.89 22.45
CA ILE A 78 12.58 5.18 22.18
C ILE A 78 12.88 4.12 21.12
N LYS A 79 12.49 2.87 21.35
CA LYS A 79 12.65 1.81 20.35
C LYS A 79 11.80 2.11 19.11
N VAL A 80 12.31 1.74 17.95
CA VAL A 80 11.65 1.97 16.67
C VAL A 80 11.44 0.65 15.95
N VAL A 81 10.18 0.35 15.62
CA VAL A 81 9.80 -0.79 14.80
C VAL A 81 9.08 -0.29 13.56
N THR A 82 9.42 -0.86 12.41
CA THR A 82 8.78 -0.56 11.12
C THR A 82 8.33 -1.84 10.44
N LEU A 83 7.21 -1.79 9.72
CA LEU A 83 6.69 -2.87 8.91
C LEU A 83 6.73 -2.46 7.43
N SER A 84 7.14 -3.35 6.55
CA SER A 84 7.14 -3.07 5.11
C SER A 84 5.72 -2.87 4.59
N SER A 85 5.47 -1.74 3.94
CA SER A 85 4.16 -1.42 3.35
C SER A 85 4.06 -1.85 1.88
N GLU A 86 5.19 -1.91 1.20
CA GLU A 86 5.34 -2.42 -0.16
C GLU A 86 6.50 -3.40 -0.17
N GLY A 87 6.20 -4.66 -0.38
CA GLY A 87 7.17 -5.72 -0.22
C GLY A 87 7.24 -6.69 -1.41
N ASP A 88 6.60 -6.44 -2.53
CA ASP A 88 6.85 -7.21 -3.74
C ASP A 88 8.09 -6.67 -4.45
N TYR A 89 9.26 -6.92 -3.85
CA TYR A 89 10.53 -6.53 -4.45
C TYR A 89 10.76 -7.33 -5.72
N CYS A 90 10.91 -6.61 -6.82
CA CYS A 90 11.21 -7.17 -8.14
C CYS A 90 12.19 -6.25 -8.87
N MET A 91 12.89 -6.83 -9.83
CA MET A 91 13.79 -6.09 -10.72
C MET A 91 12.96 -5.30 -11.75
N LEU A 92 12.44 -4.14 -11.35
CA LEU A 92 11.80 -3.21 -12.27
C LEU A 92 12.90 -2.41 -12.99
N SER A 93 13.25 -2.80 -14.20
CA SER A 93 14.07 -2.04 -15.16
C SER A 93 15.48 -1.58 -14.75
N ASN A 94 15.84 -1.46 -13.48
CA ASN A 94 17.22 -1.17 -13.04
C ASN A 94 17.47 -1.53 -11.59
N GLU A 95 18.76 -1.69 -11.22
CA GLU A 95 19.22 -2.03 -9.86
C GLU A 95 18.81 -1.02 -8.78
N ASN A 96 18.56 0.23 -9.16
CA ASN A 96 18.17 1.29 -8.24
C ASN A 96 16.73 1.14 -7.71
N SER A 97 15.90 0.30 -8.33
CA SER A 97 14.52 0.09 -7.89
C SER A 97 14.43 -0.53 -6.49
N ILE A 98 15.29 -1.50 -6.19
CA ILE A 98 15.33 -2.16 -4.88
C ILE A 98 15.76 -1.19 -3.77
N GLU A 99 16.80 -0.39 -4.02
CA GLU A 99 17.19 0.66 -3.07
C GLU A 99 16.06 1.67 -2.84
N SER A 100 15.30 2.02 -3.88
CA SER A 100 14.16 2.93 -3.77
C SER A 100 13.00 2.33 -2.97
N PHE A 101 12.73 1.04 -3.11
CA PHE A 101 11.72 0.35 -2.29
C PHE A 101 12.14 0.28 -0.81
N PHE A 102 13.38 -0.05 -0.55
CA PHE A 102 13.88 -0.18 0.81
C PHE A 102 14.10 1.19 1.49
N TRP A 103 14.81 2.11 0.81
CA TRP A 103 15.12 3.44 1.36
C TRP A 103 14.03 4.48 1.11
N GLY A 104 13.07 4.16 0.22
CA GLY A 104 12.05 5.09 -0.26
C GLY A 104 12.61 6.17 -1.18
N TRP A 105 11.73 7.05 -1.59
CA TRP A 105 11.96 8.08 -2.59
C TRP A 105 13.06 9.08 -2.22
N ASP A 106 13.26 9.33 -0.93
CA ASP A 106 14.24 10.29 -0.42
C ASP A 106 15.63 9.68 -0.20
N LEU A 107 15.81 8.39 -0.39
CA LEU A 107 17.06 7.63 -0.28
C LEU A 107 17.91 8.03 0.93
N GLN A 108 17.32 8.09 2.12
CA GLN A 108 17.97 8.61 3.33
C GLN A 108 19.22 7.85 3.76
N LYS A 109 19.33 6.56 3.38
CA LYS A 109 20.50 5.69 3.64
C LYS A 109 20.95 5.61 5.11
N GLU A 110 20.09 6.03 6.04
CA GLU A 110 20.23 5.82 7.47
C GLU A 110 19.09 4.94 7.97
N PHE A 111 19.36 4.04 8.90
CA PHE A 111 18.39 3.09 9.39
C PHE A 111 18.22 3.18 10.91
N PRO A 112 17.58 4.25 11.42
CA PRO A 112 17.34 4.46 12.84
C PRO A 112 16.16 3.59 13.31
N VAL A 113 16.30 2.26 13.19
CA VAL A 113 15.27 1.25 13.45
C VAL A 113 15.89 0.10 14.24
N ASP A 114 15.24 -0.34 15.30
CA ASP A 114 15.65 -1.48 16.10
C ASP A 114 15.17 -2.80 15.47
N LEU A 115 13.96 -2.79 14.88
CA LEU A 115 13.38 -3.95 14.21
C LEU A 115 12.61 -3.50 12.97
N HIS A 116 12.90 -4.13 11.83
CA HIS A 116 12.13 -4.00 10.60
C HIS A 116 11.56 -5.35 10.18
N LEU A 117 10.26 -5.36 9.84
CA LEU A 117 9.52 -6.57 9.51
C LEU A 117 9.20 -6.59 8.01
N GLU A 118 9.81 -7.58 7.33
CA GLU A 118 9.66 -7.80 5.89
C GLU A 118 8.59 -8.84 5.57
N TRP A 119 8.09 -8.77 4.34
CA TRP A 119 7.06 -9.68 3.85
C TRP A 119 7.58 -11.10 3.66
N SER A 120 8.77 -11.27 3.07
CA SER A 120 9.25 -12.59 2.66
C SER A 120 10.77 -12.71 2.67
N SER A 121 11.20 -13.95 2.64
CA SER A 121 12.62 -14.32 2.50
C SER A 121 13.21 -13.84 1.18
N LYS A 122 12.40 -13.78 0.10
CA LYS A 122 12.78 -13.18 -1.17
C LYS A 122 13.27 -11.74 -0.99
N ASN A 123 12.55 -10.92 -0.22
CA ASN A 123 12.94 -9.54 0.05
C ASN A 123 14.29 -9.45 0.77
N ILE A 124 14.52 -10.35 1.72
CA ILE A 124 15.81 -10.44 2.42
C ILE A 124 16.97 -10.68 1.44
N ASP A 125 16.78 -11.54 0.46
CA ASP A 125 17.81 -11.83 -0.54
C ASP A 125 18.05 -10.64 -1.48
N PHE A 126 17.01 -9.92 -1.85
CA PHE A 126 17.13 -8.67 -2.60
C PHE A 126 17.86 -7.60 -1.79
N ILE A 127 17.51 -7.40 -0.50
CA ILE A 127 18.19 -6.44 0.38
C ILE A 127 19.68 -6.79 0.51
N LYS A 128 20.01 -8.05 0.74
CA LYS A 128 21.42 -8.49 0.84
C LYS A 128 22.21 -8.21 -0.43
N LYS A 129 21.59 -8.38 -1.59
CA LYS A 129 22.24 -8.27 -2.90
C LYS A 129 22.39 -6.83 -3.37
N TYR A 130 21.36 -6.01 -3.18
CA TYR A 130 21.25 -4.71 -3.84
C TYR A 130 21.31 -3.51 -2.89
N VAL A 131 21.14 -3.70 -1.58
CA VAL A 131 21.20 -2.60 -0.62
C VAL A 131 22.60 -2.51 -0.01
N ASN A 132 23.21 -1.33 -0.12
CA ASN A 132 24.51 -1.06 0.47
C ASN A 132 24.46 -1.20 2.00
N ASN A 133 25.56 -1.70 2.60
CA ASN A 133 25.68 -1.96 4.05
C ASN A 133 24.65 -2.99 4.59
N SER A 134 24.13 -3.87 3.75
CA SER A 134 23.10 -4.86 4.13
C SER A 134 23.49 -5.72 5.33
N LYS A 135 24.78 -6.05 5.51
CA LYS A 135 25.24 -6.88 6.65
C LYS A 135 24.86 -6.33 8.02
N ASP A 136 24.96 -5.01 8.20
CA ASP A 136 24.57 -4.37 9.47
C ASP A 136 23.05 -4.26 9.59
N LEU A 137 22.37 -4.02 8.49
CA LEU A 137 20.91 -3.95 8.45
C LEU A 137 20.24 -5.28 8.80
N MET A 138 20.84 -6.42 8.37
CA MET A 138 20.28 -7.74 8.62
C MET A 138 20.11 -8.10 10.11
N LYS A 139 20.82 -7.42 11.00
CA LYS A 139 20.68 -7.63 12.46
C LYS A 139 19.30 -7.18 12.96
N SER A 140 18.73 -6.16 12.29
CA SER A 140 17.44 -5.54 12.66
C SER A 140 16.29 -5.97 11.75
N ILE A 141 16.51 -6.83 10.74
CA ILE A 141 15.46 -7.24 9.80
C ILE A 141 15.02 -8.69 10.07
N LYS A 142 13.70 -8.89 10.13
CA LYS A 142 13.05 -10.19 10.29
C LYS A 142 11.95 -10.37 9.26
N VAL A 143 11.64 -11.61 8.92
CA VAL A 143 10.49 -11.96 8.07
C VAL A 143 9.30 -12.27 8.98
N SER A 144 8.24 -11.48 8.88
CA SER A 144 6.97 -11.71 9.58
C SER A 144 5.87 -12.25 8.66
N GLY A 145 6.09 -12.19 7.38
CA GLY A 145 5.01 -12.27 6.40
C GLY A 145 4.31 -10.92 6.20
N ALA A 146 3.49 -10.84 5.19
CA ALA A 146 2.80 -9.61 4.80
C ALA A 146 1.49 -9.44 5.59
N THR A 147 1.55 -8.75 6.72
CA THR A 147 0.42 -8.58 7.66
C THR A 147 -0.82 -7.96 7.02
N GLY A 148 -0.65 -7.10 6.01
CA GLY A 148 -1.75 -6.48 5.30
C GLY A 148 -2.63 -7.44 4.51
N PHE A 149 -2.14 -8.65 4.21
CA PHE A 149 -2.90 -9.67 3.49
C PHE A 149 -3.66 -10.63 4.43
N ASP A 150 -3.44 -10.57 5.73
CA ASP A 150 -4.18 -11.37 6.71
C ASP A 150 -5.69 -11.11 6.63
N ARG A 151 -6.10 -9.90 6.19
CA ARG A 151 -7.51 -9.53 6.00
C ARG A 151 -8.27 -10.50 5.08
N TYR A 152 -7.59 -11.14 4.12
CA TYR A 152 -8.20 -12.10 3.20
C TYR A 152 -8.61 -13.42 3.87
N LYS A 153 -8.12 -13.69 5.08
CA LYS A 153 -8.55 -14.82 5.93
C LYS A 153 -9.41 -14.39 7.12
N LEU A 154 -9.23 -13.14 7.58
CA LEU A 154 -9.92 -12.62 8.75
C LEU A 154 -11.33 -12.11 8.46
N PHE A 155 -11.56 -11.56 7.25
CA PHE A 155 -12.82 -10.90 6.91
C PHE A 155 -13.65 -11.69 5.91
N THR A 156 -14.94 -11.39 5.93
CA THR A 156 -15.89 -11.82 4.90
C THR A 156 -16.22 -10.62 4.01
N PHE A 157 -16.18 -10.83 2.71
CA PHE A 157 -16.36 -9.77 1.71
C PHE A 157 -17.75 -9.85 1.07
N LYS A 158 -18.17 -8.72 0.47
CA LYS A 158 -19.46 -8.64 -0.24
C LYS A 158 -19.55 -9.72 -1.30
N THR A 159 -20.72 -10.38 -1.36
CA THR A 159 -21.02 -11.28 -2.47
C THR A 159 -21.44 -10.48 -3.71
N LYS A 160 -21.35 -11.08 -4.87
CA LYS A 160 -21.79 -10.49 -6.14
C LYS A 160 -23.27 -10.04 -6.06
N GLU A 161 -24.13 -10.86 -5.47
CA GLU A 161 -25.55 -10.55 -5.32
C GLU A 161 -25.77 -9.33 -4.42
N MET A 162 -25.09 -9.24 -3.27
CA MET A 162 -25.16 -8.08 -2.37
C MET A 162 -24.76 -6.81 -3.09
N PHE A 163 -23.62 -6.83 -3.79
CA PHE A 163 -23.11 -5.69 -4.52
C PHE A 163 -24.07 -5.20 -5.61
N LEU A 164 -24.55 -6.14 -6.45
CA LEU A 164 -25.49 -5.80 -7.52
C LEU A 164 -26.80 -5.21 -6.99
N ASN A 165 -27.28 -5.70 -5.84
CA ASN A 165 -28.48 -5.16 -5.20
C ASN A 165 -28.26 -3.76 -4.63
N GLU A 166 -27.14 -3.51 -3.94
CA GLU A 166 -26.78 -2.21 -3.37
C GLU A 166 -26.68 -1.13 -4.46
N HIS A 167 -26.06 -1.46 -5.59
CA HIS A 167 -25.90 -0.55 -6.73
C HIS A 167 -27.10 -0.55 -7.68
N ARG A 168 -28.18 -1.30 -7.37
CA ARG A 168 -29.40 -1.42 -8.19
C ARG A 168 -29.14 -1.91 -9.62
N LEU A 169 -28.10 -2.70 -9.81
CA LEU A 169 -27.68 -3.27 -11.09
C LEU A 169 -28.36 -4.62 -11.29
N LYS A 170 -29.22 -4.69 -12.30
CA LYS A 170 -30.01 -5.91 -12.62
C LYS A 170 -29.63 -6.44 -13.99
N GLY A 171 -29.70 -7.76 -14.14
CA GLY A 171 -29.56 -8.43 -15.45
C GLY A 171 -28.14 -8.82 -15.83
N TYR A 172 -27.12 -8.38 -15.09
CA TYR A 172 -25.74 -8.77 -15.35
C TYR A 172 -25.42 -10.13 -14.73
N LYS A 173 -25.12 -11.11 -15.58
CA LYS A 173 -24.70 -12.46 -15.14
C LYS A 173 -23.19 -12.56 -14.91
N LYS A 174 -22.42 -11.77 -15.65
CA LYS A 174 -20.96 -11.73 -15.54
C LYS A 174 -20.49 -10.35 -15.13
N VAL A 175 -19.52 -10.33 -14.22
CA VAL A 175 -18.88 -9.10 -13.70
C VAL A 175 -17.39 -9.20 -13.94
N VAL A 176 -16.83 -8.23 -14.66
CA VAL A 176 -15.42 -8.15 -14.98
C VAL A 176 -14.84 -6.92 -14.30
N GLY A 177 -13.80 -7.10 -13.47
CA GLY A 177 -13.12 -6.02 -12.81
C GLY A 177 -11.85 -5.60 -13.54
N TYR A 178 -11.50 -4.34 -13.43
CA TYR A 178 -10.24 -3.80 -13.92
C TYR A 178 -9.63 -2.83 -12.91
N ALA A 179 -8.39 -3.08 -12.53
CA ALA A 179 -7.59 -2.15 -11.73
C ALA A 179 -6.80 -1.22 -12.63
N ALA A 180 -7.17 0.07 -12.61
CA ALA A 180 -6.45 1.10 -13.34
C ALA A 180 -5.02 1.30 -12.80
N TRP A 181 -4.14 1.72 -13.69
CA TRP A 181 -2.79 2.12 -13.33
C TRP A 181 -2.70 3.66 -13.22
N GLY A 182 -1.68 4.17 -12.54
CA GLY A 182 -1.53 5.61 -12.30
C GLY A 182 -1.09 6.43 -13.53
N PHE A 183 -1.64 6.18 -14.71
CA PHE A 183 -1.24 6.86 -15.95
C PHE A 183 -1.37 8.38 -15.88
N GLY A 184 -2.39 8.90 -15.21
CA GLY A 184 -2.58 10.34 -15.03
C GLY A 184 -1.40 11.02 -14.32
N ALA A 185 -0.68 10.30 -13.47
CA ALA A 185 0.50 10.84 -12.79
C ALA A 185 1.67 11.13 -13.75
N LEU A 186 1.76 10.44 -14.90
CA LEU A 186 2.80 10.66 -15.90
C LEU A 186 2.67 12.01 -16.65
N TYR A 187 1.57 12.71 -16.44
CA TYR A 187 1.33 14.05 -17.00
C TYR A 187 1.60 15.16 -15.97
N ASP A 188 1.86 14.80 -14.72
CA ASP A 188 2.30 15.74 -13.70
C ASP A 188 3.83 15.82 -13.65
N LYS A 189 4.34 17.03 -13.99
CA LYS A 189 5.79 17.26 -14.02
C LYS A 189 6.45 17.07 -12.66
N SER A 190 5.80 17.48 -11.58
CA SER A 190 6.35 17.38 -10.23
C SER A 190 6.43 15.93 -9.76
N PHE A 191 5.47 15.10 -10.16
CA PHE A 191 5.54 13.66 -9.93
C PHE A 191 6.68 13.01 -10.70
N CYS A 192 6.80 13.28 -12.01
CA CYS A 192 7.86 12.72 -12.85
C CYS A 192 9.26 13.13 -12.38
N GLU A 193 9.44 14.35 -11.88
CA GLU A 193 10.71 14.82 -11.32
C GLU A 193 11.04 14.14 -9.96
N ALA A 194 10.03 13.86 -9.14
CA ALA A 194 10.20 13.21 -7.86
C ALA A 194 10.40 11.70 -7.98
N ALA A 195 9.68 11.04 -8.89
CA ALA A 195 9.68 9.60 -9.05
C ALA A 195 10.95 9.11 -9.77
N THR A 196 11.82 8.41 -9.06
CA THR A 196 13.11 7.94 -9.62
C THR A 196 12.95 6.99 -10.80
N PHE A 197 11.88 6.20 -10.84
CA PHE A 197 11.58 5.25 -11.91
C PHE A 197 10.95 5.93 -13.15
N ALA A 198 10.28 7.06 -12.99
CA ALA A 198 9.60 7.79 -14.07
C ALA A 198 10.45 8.93 -14.66
N ARG A 199 11.77 8.93 -14.45
CA ARG A 199 12.65 10.05 -14.88
C ARG A 199 13.06 9.99 -16.35
N THR A 200 12.96 8.83 -16.99
CA THR A 200 13.36 8.72 -18.39
C THR A 200 12.19 9.03 -19.33
N GLU A 201 12.45 9.84 -20.35
CA GLU A 201 11.44 10.16 -21.36
C GLU A 201 10.96 8.89 -22.10
N GLU A 202 11.84 7.94 -22.30
CA GLU A 202 11.51 6.63 -22.91
C GLU A 202 10.47 5.88 -22.08
N TYR A 203 10.65 5.80 -20.75
CA TYR A 203 9.70 5.17 -19.84
C TYR A 203 8.33 5.86 -19.88
N ILE A 204 8.33 7.19 -19.77
CA ILE A 204 7.10 7.98 -19.83
C ILE A 204 6.35 7.75 -21.14
N ASN A 205 7.06 7.85 -22.28
CA ASN A 205 6.46 7.70 -23.59
C ASN A 205 5.97 6.26 -23.86
N PHE A 206 6.67 5.25 -23.34
CA PHE A 206 6.21 3.86 -23.39
C PHE A 206 4.87 3.69 -22.68
N HIS A 207 4.75 4.16 -21.44
CA HIS A 207 3.50 4.02 -20.69
C HIS A 207 2.36 4.87 -21.25
N LYS A 208 2.64 6.08 -21.77
CA LYS A 208 1.63 6.90 -22.45
C LYS A 208 1.06 6.21 -23.68
N ARG A 209 1.90 5.58 -24.49
CA ARG A 209 1.44 4.79 -25.65
C ARG A 209 0.60 3.58 -25.23
N ASN A 210 1.02 2.88 -24.15
CA ASN A 210 0.20 1.78 -23.61
C ASN A 210 -1.15 2.29 -23.12
N ARG A 211 -1.22 3.43 -22.44
CA ARG A 211 -2.45 4.06 -21.99
C ARG A 211 -3.42 4.30 -23.16
N ASP A 212 -2.93 4.85 -24.28
CA ASP A 212 -3.76 5.13 -25.45
C ASP A 212 -4.36 3.86 -26.07
N LEU A 213 -3.56 2.81 -26.16
CA LEU A 213 -4.01 1.52 -26.68
C LEU A 213 -4.96 0.81 -25.71
N LEU A 214 -4.68 0.89 -24.40
CA LEU A 214 -5.57 0.35 -23.36
C LEU A 214 -6.93 1.02 -23.40
N LYS A 215 -6.99 2.34 -23.55
CA LYS A 215 -8.25 3.07 -23.68
C LYS A 215 -9.11 2.54 -24.81
N ILE A 216 -8.53 2.37 -26.01
CA ILE A 216 -9.24 1.82 -27.18
C ILE A 216 -9.68 0.37 -26.91
N LEU A 217 -8.82 -0.43 -26.33
CA LEU A 217 -9.09 -1.84 -26.04
C LEU A 217 -10.23 -1.99 -25.01
N LEU A 218 -10.20 -1.23 -23.91
CA LEU A 218 -11.25 -1.23 -22.90
C LEU A 218 -12.59 -0.72 -23.48
N GLN A 219 -12.59 0.31 -24.31
CA GLN A 219 -13.80 0.77 -25.02
C GLN A 219 -14.39 -0.33 -25.91
N ASN A 220 -13.57 -1.06 -26.66
CA ASN A 220 -14.02 -2.17 -27.48
C ASN A 220 -14.59 -3.31 -26.61
N LEU A 221 -13.93 -3.65 -25.49
CA LEU A 221 -14.44 -4.69 -24.59
C LEU A 221 -15.82 -4.32 -24.02
N VAL A 222 -15.96 -3.09 -23.53
CA VAL A 222 -17.20 -2.63 -22.93
C VAL A 222 -18.34 -2.57 -23.95
N SER A 223 -18.10 -1.97 -25.12
CA SER A 223 -19.14 -1.78 -26.16
C SER A 223 -19.61 -3.09 -26.78
N ASN A 224 -18.73 -4.09 -26.91
CA ASN A 224 -19.08 -5.39 -27.48
C ASN A 224 -19.70 -6.37 -26.45
N ASN A 225 -19.71 -6.01 -25.15
CA ASN A 225 -20.24 -6.85 -24.09
C ASN A 225 -21.31 -6.14 -23.23
N PRO A 226 -22.40 -5.61 -23.82
CA PRO A 226 -23.39 -4.82 -23.09
C PRO A 226 -24.15 -5.61 -22.01
N HIS A 227 -24.09 -6.95 -22.06
CA HIS A 227 -24.71 -7.87 -21.08
C HIS A 227 -23.80 -8.19 -19.89
N MET A 228 -22.58 -7.72 -19.87
CA MET A 228 -21.62 -7.85 -18.76
C MET A 228 -21.47 -6.52 -18.02
N LEU A 229 -21.28 -6.58 -16.70
CA LEU A 229 -20.89 -5.41 -15.91
C LEU A 229 -19.37 -5.31 -15.84
N PHE A 230 -18.85 -4.12 -16.13
CA PHE A 230 -17.46 -3.79 -15.96
C PHE A 230 -17.28 -2.87 -14.75
N ILE A 231 -16.50 -3.32 -13.76
CA ILE A 231 -16.15 -2.51 -12.58
C ILE A 231 -14.72 -2.01 -12.78
N MET A 232 -14.58 -0.69 -12.96
CA MET A 232 -13.30 -0.01 -13.19
C MET A 232 -12.83 0.68 -11.90
N LYS A 233 -11.84 0.10 -11.22
CA LYS A 233 -11.28 0.68 -9.99
C LYS A 233 -10.19 1.68 -10.35
N ARG A 234 -10.41 2.95 -10.03
CA ARG A 234 -9.42 4.02 -10.22
C ARG A 234 -8.20 3.80 -9.32
N HIS A 235 -7.03 4.20 -9.82
CA HIS A 235 -5.81 4.13 -9.03
C HIS A 235 -5.83 5.15 -7.87
N PRO A 236 -5.43 4.80 -6.64
CA PRO A 236 -5.47 5.73 -5.49
C PRO A 236 -4.65 7.00 -5.69
N GLY A 237 -3.50 6.87 -6.37
CA GLY A 237 -2.59 7.97 -6.70
C GLY A 237 -2.89 8.68 -8.01
N GLU A 238 -4.08 8.51 -8.58
CA GLU A 238 -4.46 9.18 -9.82
C GLU A 238 -4.62 10.69 -9.59
N LEU A 239 -3.88 11.48 -10.39
CA LEU A 239 -3.86 12.94 -10.32
C LEU A 239 -4.79 13.58 -11.34
N ILE A 240 -4.84 13.07 -12.57
CA ILE A 240 -5.57 13.65 -13.71
C ILE A 240 -6.37 12.54 -14.38
N PHE A 241 -7.69 12.51 -14.14
CA PHE A 241 -8.58 11.46 -14.66
C PHE A 241 -8.69 11.48 -16.19
N GLU A 242 -8.71 12.65 -16.78
CA GLU A 242 -8.81 12.86 -18.24
C GLU A 242 -7.62 12.21 -18.99
N GLU A 243 -6.51 12.03 -18.30
CA GLU A 243 -5.29 11.44 -18.84
C GLU A 243 -5.14 9.95 -18.47
N THR A 244 -6.23 9.29 -18.05
CA THR A 244 -6.23 7.86 -17.77
C THR A 244 -6.84 7.05 -18.92
N GLU A 245 -6.61 5.75 -18.90
CA GLU A 245 -7.24 4.78 -19.79
C GLU A 245 -8.74 4.61 -19.56
N LEU A 246 -9.24 5.08 -18.42
CA LEU A 246 -10.68 4.99 -18.07
C LEU A 246 -11.52 6.14 -18.62
N CYS A 247 -10.90 7.23 -19.04
CA CYS A 247 -11.62 8.42 -19.54
C CYS A 247 -12.47 8.08 -20.77
N GLY A 248 -13.75 8.39 -20.70
CA GLY A 248 -14.74 8.09 -21.75
C GLY A 248 -15.51 6.79 -21.51
N LEU A 249 -15.08 5.93 -20.55
CA LEU A 249 -15.81 4.72 -20.19
C LEU A 249 -17.05 5.01 -19.33
N GLU A 250 -17.10 6.15 -18.67
CA GLU A 250 -18.24 6.62 -17.89
C GLU A 250 -19.53 6.83 -18.72
N ASN A 251 -19.41 6.81 -20.04
CA ASN A 251 -20.55 6.98 -20.96
C ASN A 251 -21.27 5.66 -21.29
N TYR A 252 -20.80 4.51 -20.78
CA TYR A 252 -21.40 3.21 -21.05
C TYR A 252 -22.23 2.75 -19.85
N ASP A 253 -23.47 2.32 -20.07
CA ASP A 253 -24.44 1.89 -19.05
C ASP A 253 -23.97 0.63 -18.28
N ASN A 254 -23.13 -0.18 -18.86
CA ASN A 254 -22.58 -1.40 -18.28
C ASN A 254 -21.19 -1.19 -17.62
N VAL A 255 -20.82 0.06 -17.33
CA VAL A 255 -19.58 0.42 -16.63
C VAL A 255 -19.87 1.11 -15.32
N LEU A 256 -19.18 0.67 -14.28
CA LEU A 256 -19.17 1.33 -12.98
C LEU A 256 -17.72 1.73 -12.65
N ILE A 257 -17.43 3.04 -12.63
CA ILE A 257 -16.12 3.58 -12.25
C ILE A 257 -16.14 3.92 -10.77
N ILE A 258 -15.24 3.29 -10.01
CA ILE A 258 -15.16 3.44 -8.54
C ILE A 258 -13.81 4.02 -8.17
N LYS A 259 -13.81 5.05 -7.32
CA LYS A 259 -12.58 5.61 -6.73
C LYS A 259 -12.36 5.05 -5.33
N ASP A 260 -13.05 5.59 -4.34
CA ASP A 260 -12.84 5.28 -2.91
C ASP A 260 -14.14 4.84 -2.20
N GLU A 261 -15.24 4.71 -2.93
CA GLU A 261 -16.57 4.41 -2.39
C GLU A 261 -16.69 2.96 -1.91
N GLU A 262 -15.88 2.07 -2.50
CA GLU A 262 -15.89 0.63 -2.23
C GLU A 262 -14.48 0.12 -1.93
N LYS A 263 -14.39 -0.88 -1.07
CA LYS A 263 -13.13 -1.55 -0.73
C LYS A 263 -12.67 -2.43 -1.89
N ILE A 264 -11.37 -2.44 -2.14
CA ILE A 264 -10.79 -3.21 -3.25
C ILE A 264 -11.09 -4.71 -3.13
N GLU A 265 -11.01 -5.26 -1.92
CA GLU A 265 -11.29 -6.67 -1.66
C GLU A 265 -12.74 -7.05 -1.95
N ASP A 266 -13.71 -6.16 -1.70
CA ASP A 266 -15.10 -6.37 -2.06
C ASP A 266 -15.26 -6.36 -3.58
N LEU A 267 -14.64 -5.40 -4.28
CA LEU A 267 -14.68 -5.31 -5.73
C LEU A 267 -14.09 -6.55 -6.41
N ILE A 268 -12.94 -7.02 -5.91
CA ILE A 268 -12.32 -8.25 -6.43
C ILE A 268 -13.23 -9.44 -6.17
N ASN A 269 -13.80 -9.55 -4.94
CA ASN A 269 -14.64 -10.70 -4.59
C ASN A 269 -15.92 -10.82 -5.41
N VAL A 270 -16.51 -9.71 -5.85
CA VAL A 270 -17.73 -9.71 -6.67
C VAL A 270 -17.47 -10.02 -8.14
N CYS A 271 -16.25 -9.87 -8.62
CA CYS A 271 -15.88 -10.14 -10.00
C CYS A 271 -15.69 -11.62 -10.30
N ASP A 272 -16.03 -12.02 -11.52
CA ASP A 272 -15.76 -13.34 -12.07
C ASP A 272 -14.34 -13.42 -12.67
N LEU A 273 -13.82 -12.27 -13.13
CA LEU A 273 -12.49 -12.09 -13.68
C LEU A 273 -11.96 -10.74 -13.24
N TRP A 274 -10.69 -10.69 -12.81
CA TRP A 274 -10.00 -9.47 -12.44
C TRP A 274 -8.88 -9.16 -13.43
N MET A 275 -8.89 -7.96 -13.98
CA MET A 275 -7.91 -7.51 -14.97
C MET A 275 -7.08 -6.34 -14.43
N ALA A 276 -5.86 -6.21 -14.91
CA ALA A 276 -5.00 -5.06 -14.62
C ALA A 276 -3.98 -4.84 -15.74
N TYR A 277 -3.41 -3.64 -15.78
CA TYR A 277 -2.22 -3.39 -16.60
C TYR A 277 -0.96 -3.92 -15.89
N GLU A 278 -0.67 -3.40 -14.70
CA GLU A 278 0.35 -3.85 -13.73
C GLU A 278 -0.17 -3.54 -12.33
N SER A 279 -0.46 -4.57 -11.52
CA SER A 279 -1.01 -4.29 -10.19
C SER A 279 -0.86 -5.47 -9.25
N THR A 280 -0.47 -5.17 -8.00
CA THR A 280 -0.49 -6.12 -6.89
C THR A 280 -1.89 -6.62 -6.55
N THR A 281 -2.96 -5.98 -7.07
CA THR A 281 -4.33 -6.47 -6.90
C THR A 281 -4.58 -7.85 -7.54
N CYS A 282 -3.73 -8.28 -8.47
CA CYS A 282 -3.77 -9.66 -8.98
C CYS A 282 -3.40 -10.68 -7.89
N LEU A 283 -2.42 -10.39 -7.05
CA LEU A 283 -2.10 -11.21 -5.87
C LEU A 283 -3.29 -11.27 -4.90
N GLU A 284 -3.95 -10.13 -4.68
CA GLU A 284 -5.14 -10.05 -3.84
C GLU A 284 -6.30 -10.91 -4.42
N ALA A 285 -6.44 -10.89 -5.73
CA ALA A 285 -7.41 -11.72 -6.44
C ALA A 285 -7.12 -13.23 -6.29
N TRP A 286 -5.85 -13.64 -6.33
CA TRP A 286 -5.49 -15.05 -6.09
C TRP A 286 -5.82 -15.51 -4.67
N LEU A 287 -5.63 -14.65 -3.66
CA LEU A 287 -6.02 -14.93 -2.28
C LEU A 287 -7.54 -15.12 -2.10
N LEU A 288 -8.33 -14.55 -3.00
CA LEU A 288 -9.78 -14.74 -3.09
C LEU A 288 -10.21 -15.82 -4.11
N ASN A 289 -9.25 -16.60 -4.63
CA ASN A 289 -9.49 -17.62 -5.68
C ASN A 289 -10.15 -17.06 -6.94
N LYS A 290 -9.79 -15.83 -7.33
CA LYS A 290 -10.27 -15.19 -8.55
C LYS A 290 -9.27 -15.34 -9.68
N GLU A 291 -9.82 -15.43 -10.89
CA GLU A 291 -9.02 -15.44 -12.11
C GLU A 291 -8.51 -14.04 -12.45
N THR A 292 -7.31 -13.98 -13.00
CA THR A 292 -6.66 -12.72 -13.33
C THR A 292 -6.09 -12.69 -14.74
N LEU A 293 -6.13 -11.52 -15.37
CA LEU A 293 -5.47 -11.21 -16.63
C LEU A 293 -4.64 -9.94 -16.50
N LEU A 294 -3.48 -9.91 -17.10
CA LEU A 294 -2.73 -8.68 -17.33
C LEU A 294 -2.88 -8.24 -18.78
N ILE A 295 -3.17 -6.97 -18.99
CA ILE A 295 -3.38 -6.37 -20.30
C ILE A 295 -2.20 -5.49 -20.64
N ASN A 296 -1.38 -5.89 -21.60
CA ASN A 296 -0.25 -5.11 -22.09
C ASN A 296 -0.25 -5.01 -23.60
N PRO A 297 -0.89 -4.01 -24.18
CA PRO A 297 -0.95 -3.82 -25.63
C PRO A 297 0.44 -3.76 -26.30
N ILE A 298 1.41 -3.15 -25.63
CA ILE A 298 2.81 -3.18 -26.05
C ILE A 298 3.59 -4.01 -25.03
N PRO A 299 4.32 -5.05 -25.45
CA PRO A 299 5.15 -5.85 -24.56
C PRO A 299 6.13 -5.00 -23.76
N PHE A 300 6.34 -5.35 -22.50
CA PHE A 300 7.34 -4.70 -21.67
C PHE A 300 8.74 -4.96 -22.23
N PHE A 301 9.58 -3.95 -22.17
CA PHE A 301 10.98 -4.01 -22.60
C PHE A 301 11.91 -4.54 -21.50
N SER A 302 11.40 -4.71 -20.27
CA SER A 302 12.14 -5.21 -19.11
C SER A 302 11.50 -6.46 -18.54
N GLU A 303 12.22 -7.14 -17.66
CA GLU A 303 11.69 -8.27 -16.89
C GLU A 303 10.49 -7.81 -16.04
N ARG A 304 9.43 -8.60 -16.05
CA ARG A 304 8.20 -8.31 -15.33
C ARG A 304 8.23 -8.87 -13.92
N SER A 305 7.35 -8.35 -13.06
CA SER A 305 7.14 -8.87 -11.71
C SER A 305 6.65 -10.33 -11.71
N ASP A 306 6.79 -11.01 -10.59
CA ASP A 306 6.29 -12.38 -10.39
C ASP A 306 4.77 -12.48 -10.66
N ILE A 307 4.00 -11.41 -10.45
CA ILE A 307 2.57 -11.33 -10.73
C ILE A 307 2.26 -11.61 -12.21
N ALA A 308 3.13 -11.18 -13.12
CA ALA A 308 2.98 -11.46 -14.53
C ALA A 308 3.11 -12.96 -14.86
N THR A 309 3.86 -13.72 -14.07
CA THR A 309 3.99 -15.17 -14.24
C THR A 309 2.74 -15.92 -13.80
N GLY A 310 2.05 -15.42 -12.78
CA GLY A 310 0.81 -16.01 -12.25
C GLY A 310 -0.47 -15.54 -12.95
N SER A 311 -0.37 -14.57 -13.87
CA SER A 311 -1.49 -14.03 -14.63
C SER A 311 -1.19 -14.09 -16.13
N PRO A 312 -2.06 -14.67 -16.97
CA PRO A 312 -1.90 -14.60 -18.42
C PRO A 312 -1.80 -13.15 -18.88
N VAL A 313 -0.85 -12.87 -19.77
CA VAL A 313 -0.67 -11.54 -20.37
C VAL A 313 -1.29 -11.53 -21.74
N LYS A 314 -2.17 -10.56 -22.01
CA LYS A 314 -2.89 -10.41 -23.28
C LYS A 314 -2.58 -9.05 -23.90
N GLN A 315 -2.54 -9.01 -25.23
CA GLN A 315 -2.14 -7.83 -25.98
C GLN A 315 -3.27 -7.28 -26.85
N SER A 316 -4.25 -8.11 -27.22
CA SER A 316 -5.33 -7.74 -28.12
C SER A 316 -6.71 -7.95 -27.53
N TYR A 317 -7.69 -7.27 -28.15
CA TYR A 317 -9.11 -7.46 -27.85
C TYR A 317 -9.54 -8.91 -27.99
N GLU A 318 -9.17 -9.57 -29.09
CA GLU A 318 -9.56 -10.94 -29.44
C GLU A 318 -9.06 -11.94 -28.40
N GLU A 319 -7.83 -11.78 -27.92
CA GLU A 319 -7.27 -12.63 -26.88
C GLU A 319 -8.03 -12.49 -25.57
N ILE A 320 -8.35 -11.25 -25.16
CA ILE A 320 -9.07 -10.96 -23.91
C ILE A 320 -10.52 -11.44 -24.04
N GLN A 321 -11.18 -11.16 -25.17
CA GLN A 321 -12.57 -11.59 -25.41
C GLN A 321 -12.70 -13.10 -25.32
N LYS A 322 -11.76 -13.85 -25.92
CA LYS A 322 -11.72 -15.31 -25.82
C LYS A 322 -11.67 -15.79 -24.38
N ASP A 323 -10.89 -15.17 -23.52
CA ASP A 323 -10.79 -15.53 -22.12
C ASP A 323 -12.03 -15.08 -21.30
N ILE A 324 -12.62 -13.95 -21.67
CA ILE A 324 -13.89 -13.50 -21.08
C ILE A 324 -15.02 -14.46 -21.45
N ASP A 325 -15.10 -14.96 -22.70
CA ASP A 325 -16.15 -15.86 -23.17
C ASP A 325 -16.02 -17.27 -22.62
N ALA A 326 -14.79 -17.71 -22.38
CA ALA A 326 -14.52 -19.00 -21.76
C ALA A 326 -15.01 -19.00 -20.29
N ALA A 327 -16.26 -19.45 -20.09
CA ALA A 327 -16.94 -19.40 -18.81
C ALA A 327 -16.27 -20.24 -17.69
N ASN A 328 -15.36 -21.12 -18.03
CA ASN A 328 -14.44 -21.84 -17.17
C ASN A 328 -13.09 -21.88 -17.88
N VAL A 329 -12.28 -20.95 -17.58
CA VAL A 329 -11.00 -20.77 -18.27
C VAL A 329 -10.06 -21.89 -17.86
N ALA A 330 -10.02 -22.94 -18.67
CA ALA A 330 -9.22 -24.13 -18.41
C ALA A 330 -7.72 -23.78 -18.17
N GLY A 331 -7.21 -22.76 -18.83
CA GLY A 331 -5.84 -22.26 -18.65
C GLY A 331 -5.55 -21.66 -17.28
N PHE A 332 -6.56 -21.31 -16.50
CA PHE A 332 -6.31 -20.77 -15.15
C PHE A 332 -6.07 -21.86 -14.11
N LYS A 333 -6.63 -23.05 -14.26
CA LYS A 333 -6.32 -24.20 -13.38
C LYS A 333 -4.86 -24.63 -13.51
N GLU A 334 -4.26 -24.45 -14.68
CA GLU A 334 -2.84 -24.76 -14.92
C GLU A 334 -1.91 -23.83 -14.13
N LEU A 335 -2.36 -22.61 -13.82
CA LEU A 335 -1.61 -21.63 -13.04
C LEU A 335 -1.83 -21.73 -11.52
N GLU A 336 -2.74 -22.57 -11.04
CA GLU A 336 -3.03 -22.65 -9.60
C GLU A 336 -1.80 -23.04 -8.76
N SER A 337 -1.03 -24.01 -9.21
CA SER A 337 0.22 -24.40 -8.55
C SER A 337 1.23 -23.26 -8.56
N THR A 338 1.41 -22.62 -9.71
CA THR A 338 2.32 -21.46 -9.87
C THR A 338 1.90 -20.30 -8.96
N ARG A 339 0.61 -20.00 -8.88
CA ARG A 339 0.09 -18.94 -8.00
C ARG A 339 0.34 -19.23 -6.52
N LYS A 340 0.18 -20.47 -6.06
CA LYS A 340 0.49 -20.86 -4.68
C LYS A 340 1.97 -20.65 -4.36
N GLU A 341 2.86 -21.04 -5.27
CA GLU A 341 4.30 -20.80 -5.13
C GLU A 341 4.64 -19.31 -5.09
N LEU A 342 4.01 -18.51 -5.99
CA LEU A 342 4.20 -17.07 -6.04
C LEU A 342 3.66 -16.35 -4.82
N ILE A 343 2.48 -16.74 -4.30
CA ILE A 343 1.95 -16.21 -3.05
C ILE A 343 2.96 -16.43 -1.93
N HIS A 344 3.45 -17.68 -1.77
CA HIS A 344 4.47 -17.97 -0.76
C HIS A 344 5.75 -17.15 -0.98
N LYS A 345 6.22 -17.05 -2.21
CA LYS A 345 7.41 -16.28 -2.56
C LYS A 345 7.27 -14.78 -2.23
N ILE A 346 6.09 -14.19 -2.44
CA ILE A 346 5.86 -12.74 -2.28
C ILE A 346 5.52 -12.38 -0.83
N ILE A 347 4.62 -13.13 -0.18
CA ILE A 347 4.09 -12.77 1.16
C ILE A 347 4.49 -13.75 2.27
N GLU A 348 5.28 -14.78 1.98
CA GLU A 348 5.79 -15.86 2.83
C GLU A 348 4.68 -16.78 3.34
N TYR A 349 3.63 -16.26 3.99
CA TYR A 349 2.55 -17.06 4.56
C TYR A 349 1.18 -16.46 4.17
N ASP A 350 0.25 -17.33 3.79
CA ASP A 350 -1.14 -17.01 3.45
C ASP A 350 -2.17 -17.59 4.44
N ASP A 351 -1.72 -17.87 5.67
CA ASP A 351 -2.52 -18.49 6.72
C ASP A 351 -3.33 -17.48 7.57
N GLY A 352 -3.17 -16.17 7.32
CA GLY A 352 -3.93 -15.13 7.99
C GLY A 352 -3.47 -14.77 9.40
N ILE A 353 -2.27 -15.20 9.80
CA ILE A 353 -1.70 -14.92 11.14
C ILE A 353 -0.33 -14.24 11.11
N ASN A 354 -0.01 -13.55 10.02
CA ASN A 354 1.22 -12.76 9.93
C ASN A 354 1.27 -11.65 10.99
N TYR A 355 0.10 -11.06 11.31
CA TYR A 355 -0.02 -10.08 12.39
C TYR A 355 0.45 -10.63 13.75
N LYS A 356 0.20 -11.92 14.02
CA LYS A 356 0.66 -12.58 15.24
C LYS A 356 2.17 -12.73 15.24
N ARG A 357 2.78 -13.21 14.13
CA ARG A 357 4.23 -13.32 13.98
C ARG A 357 4.90 -11.96 14.15
N ALA A 358 4.37 -10.92 13.50
CA ALA A 358 4.85 -9.55 13.65
C ALA A 358 4.74 -9.06 15.09
N GLY A 359 3.60 -9.28 15.74
CA GLY A 359 3.37 -8.93 17.13
C GLY A 359 4.32 -9.65 18.10
N ASP A 360 4.56 -10.94 17.90
CA ASP A 360 5.50 -11.73 18.73
C ASP A 360 6.94 -11.19 18.60
N PHE A 361 7.38 -10.80 17.40
CA PHE A 361 8.68 -10.13 17.20
C PHE A 361 8.74 -8.77 17.90
N ILE A 362 7.66 -7.99 17.87
CA ILE A 362 7.56 -6.70 18.57
C ILE A 362 7.63 -6.90 20.08
N ILE A 363 6.90 -7.89 20.62
CA ILE A 363 6.93 -8.24 22.05
C ILE A 363 8.35 -8.65 22.45
N GLN A 364 8.98 -9.51 21.68
CA GLN A 364 10.35 -9.93 21.93
C GLN A 364 11.30 -8.73 21.93
N GLU A 365 11.20 -7.86 20.90
CA GLU A 365 12.03 -6.65 20.81
C GLU A 365 11.81 -5.72 22.00
N MET A 366 10.59 -5.61 22.52
CA MET A 366 10.29 -4.76 23.68
C MET A 366 11.04 -5.20 24.95
N HIS A 367 11.33 -6.49 25.08
CA HIS A 367 12.05 -7.08 26.21
C HIS A 367 13.57 -7.07 26.04
N TYR A 368 14.10 -6.89 24.82
CA TYR A 368 15.53 -6.75 24.65
C TYR A 368 16.08 -5.46 25.27
N PRO A 369 17.34 -5.45 25.70
CA PRO A 369 17.99 -4.20 26.12
C PRO A 369 18.05 -3.22 24.95
N LYS A 370 17.98 -1.91 25.26
CA LYS A 370 18.12 -0.87 24.26
C LYS A 370 19.58 -0.79 23.80
N ASN A 371 19.77 -0.71 22.49
CA ASN A 371 21.09 -0.54 21.88
C ASN A 371 21.51 0.93 21.73
N HIS A 372 20.60 1.85 22.06
CA HIS A 372 20.83 3.30 21.94
C HIS A 372 20.25 4.05 23.15
N PHE A 373 20.89 5.18 23.45
CA PHE A 373 20.54 6.00 24.61
C PHE A 373 20.18 7.42 24.18
N LEU A 374 19.59 8.17 25.10
CA LEU A 374 19.23 9.57 24.87
C LEU A 374 20.44 10.38 24.34
N SER A 375 20.29 10.92 23.16
CA SER A 375 21.34 11.67 22.43
C SER A 375 20.71 12.83 21.66
N ILE A 376 20.34 13.89 22.40
CA ILE A 376 19.74 15.09 21.80
C ILE A 376 20.86 15.97 21.22
N ASP A 377 20.82 16.18 19.91
CA ASP A 377 21.74 17.04 19.17
C ASP A 377 21.02 18.25 18.54
N LYS A 378 21.79 19.10 17.86
CA LYS A 378 21.26 20.28 17.15
C LYS A 378 20.18 19.93 16.12
N TRP A 379 20.27 18.74 15.49
CA TRP A 379 19.29 18.28 14.53
C TRP A 379 17.93 18.01 15.22
N CYS A 380 17.94 17.32 16.37
CA CYS A 380 16.74 17.09 17.18
C CYS A 380 16.05 18.40 17.58
N ILE A 381 16.85 19.33 18.13
CA ILE A 381 16.34 20.66 18.58
C ILE A 381 15.72 21.40 17.39
N LYS A 382 16.37 21.40 16.24
CA LYS A 382 15.85 22.03 15.01
C LYS A 382 14.54 21.41 14.56
N LYS A 383 14.43 20.08 14.50
CA LYS A 383 13.21 19.41 14.04
C LYS A 383 12.05 19.61 15.00
N ILE A 384 12.29 19.51 16.31
CA ILE A 384 11.27 19.79 17.34
C ILE A 384 10.85 21.26 17.26
N GLY A 385 11.80 22.19 17.18
CA GLY A 385 11.50 23.63 17.09
C GLY A 385 10.64 23.98 15.86
N ILE A 386 10.93 23.39 14.71
CA ILE A 386 10.10 23.57 13.50
C ILE A 386 8.69 23.05 13.73
N GLU A 387 8.54 21.88 14.34
CA GLU A 387 7.22 21.29 14.61
C GLU A 387 6.41 22.12 15.62
N VAL A 388 7.07 22.61 16.68
CA VAL A 388 6.43 23.53 17.66
C VAL A 388 6.01 24.82 16.97
N LEU A 389 6.84 25.41 16.11
CA LEU A 389 6.46 26.59 15.35
C LEU A 389 5.25 26.33 14.45
N LYS A 390 5.24 25.22 13.71
CA LYS A 390 4.08 24.80 12.91
C LYS A 390 2.81 24.61 13.74
N PHE A 391 2.93 24.01 14.93
CA PHE A 391 1.82 23.84 15.88
C PHE A 391 1.26 25.19 16.30
N LEU A 392 2.11 26.13 16.71
CA LEU A 392 1.68 27.47 17.13
C LEU A 392 0.98 28.23 15.97
N ILE A 393 1.51 28.17 14.76
CA ILE A 393 0.88 28.78 13.58
C ILE A 393 -0.48 28.14 13.31
N PHE A 394 -0.56 26.81 13.32
CA PHE A 394 -1.76 26.05 12.98
C PHE A 394 -2.94 26.36 13.91
N TYR A 395 -2.69 26.51 15.21
CA TYR A 395 -3.71 26.82 16.21
C TYR A 395 -3.90 28.32 16.50
N SER A 396 -3.25 29.20 15.72
CA SER A 396 -3.40 30.64 15.86
C SER A 396 -4.09 31.26 14.61
N PRO A 397 -4.54 32.53 14.67
CA PRO A 397 -5.05 33.25 13.52
C PRO A 397 -4.02 33.39 12.38
N LEU A 398 -2.74 33.21 12.65
CA LEU A 398 -1.67 33.28 11.64
C LEU A 398 -1.85 32.26 10.51
N ARG A 399 -2.56 31.16 10.75
CA ARG A 399 -2.87 30.18 9.70
C ARG A 399 -3.65 30.74 8.50
N TYR A 400 -4.30 31.88 8.66
CA TYR A 400 -5.07 32.53 7.59
C TYR A 400 -4.23 33.54 6.79
N VAL A 401 -3.02 33.85 7.23
CA VAL A 401 -2.07 34.73 6.53
C VAL A 401 -1.31 33.88 5.50
N ASP A 402 -1.34 34.26 4.23
CA ASP A 402 -0.80 33.46 3.12
C ASP A 402 0.66 33.01 3.33
N TYR A 403 1.51 33.87 3.86
CA TYR A 403 2.89 33.53 4.16
C TYR A 403 2.99 32.35 5.13
N PHE A 404 2.25 32.39 6.25
CA PHE A 404 2.27 31.33 7.26
C PHE A 404 1.50 30.08 6.80
N ARG A 405 0.41 30.25 6.04
CA ARG A 405 -0.36 29.15 5.46
C ARG A 405 0.52 28.26 4.56
N LYS A 406 1.39 28.85 3.74
CA LYS A 406 2.38 28.09 2.95
C LYS A 406 3.35 27.29 3.80
N LYS A 407 3.73 27.80 4.98
CA LYS A 407 4.65 27.11 5.91
C LYS A 407 4.04 25.91 6.63
N ILE A 408 2.72 25.84 6.72
CA ILE A 408 1.96 24.75 7.36
C ILE A 408 1.07 23.98 6.36
N ALA A 409 1.31 24.12 5.05
CA ALA A 409 0.49 23.47 4.02
C ALA A 409 0.40 21.95 4.21
N ASP A 410 1.51 21.33 4.57
CA ASP A 410 1.56 19.90 4.93
C ASP A 410 0.66 19.57 6.13
N CYS A 411 0.64 20.39 7.17
CA CYS A 411 -0.22 20.18 8.34
C CYS A 411 -1.71 20.33 7.99
N LEU A 412 -2.05 21.30 7.12
CA LEU A 412 -3.42 21.49 6.65
C LEU A 412 -3.90 20.29 5.84
N ASN A 413 -3.08 19.81 4.91
CA ASN A 413 -3.38 18.61 4.12
C ASN A 413 -3.57 17.37 5.02
N TYR A 414 -2.69 17.17 6.00
CA TYR A 414 -2.81 16.07 6.95
C TYR A 414 -4.08 16.10 7.79
N SER A 415 -4.50 17.28 8.23
CA SER A 415 -5.71 17.43 9.03
C SER A 415 -6.99 17.02 8.27
N GLN A 416 -6.91 16.98 6.92
CA GLN A 416 -8.02 16.57 6.06
C GLN A 416 -8.01 15.05 5.76
N ILE A 417 -6.84 14.44 5.72
CA ILE A 417 -6.68 13.04 5.31
C ILE A 417 -7.01 12.08 6.48
N TYR A 418 -6.58 12.41 7.70
CA TYR A 418 -6.74 11.51 8.84
C TYR A 418 -8.12 11.62 9.49
N ASN A 419 -8.92 10.58 9.36
CA ASN A 419 -10.24 10.44 9.99
C ASN A 419 -10.18 9.47 11.17
N ARG A 420 -10.28 9.99 12.39
CA ARG A 420 -10.20 9.19 13.60
C ARG A 420 -11.31 8.15 13.71
N ARG A 421 -12.55 8.47 13.30
CA ARG A 421 -13.69 7.54 13.36
C ARG A 421 -13.50 6.34 12.45
N GLU A 422 -12.95 6.57 11.27
CA GLU A 422 -12.62 5.52 10.31
C GLU A 422 -11.53 4.59 10.87
N ARG A 423 -10.50 5.15 11.51
CA ARG A 423 -9.48 4.37 12.20
C ARG A 423 -10.08 3.51 13.32
N GLU A 424 -10.96 4.07 14.15
CA GLU A 424 -11.66 3.37 15.23
C GLU A 424 -12.54 2.23 14.68
N TYR A 425 -13.17 2.42 13.51
CA TYR A 425 -13.91 1.37 12.82
C TYR A 425 -13.02 0.17 12.48
N TYR A 426 -11.86 0.39 11.84
CA TYR A 426 -10.94 -0.72 11.53
C TYR A 426 -10.41 -1.41 12.78
N THR A 427 -10.10 -0.66 13.84
CA THR A 427 -9.71 -1.24 15.13
C THR A 427 -10.77 -2.23 15.64
N GLN A 428 -12.04 -1.83 15.63
CA GLN A 428 -13.14 -2.68 16.09
C GLN A 428 -13.32 -3.92 15.20
N GLU A 429 -13.22 -3.77 13.90
CA GLU A 429 -13.36 -4.90 12.96
C GLU A 429 -12.25 -5.94 13.17
N TYR A 430 -11.00 -5.52 13.35
CA TYR A 430 -9.90 -6.44 13.63
C TYR A 430 -10.05 -7.12 14.99
N HIS A 431 -10.44 -6.41 16.05
CA HIS A 431 -10.72 -7.04 17.35
C HIS A 431 -11.81 -8.10 17.26
N LYS A 432 -12.93 -7.81 16.56
CA LYS A 432 -13.99 -8.80 16.32
C LYS A 432 -13.50 -10.02 15.54
N ALA A 433 -12.68 -9.80 14.51
CA ALA A 433 -12.17 -10.90 13.68
C ALA A 433 -11.21 -11.83 14.46
N MET A 434 -10.41 -11.28 15.36
CA MET A 434 -9.44 -12.03 16.17
C MET A 434 -10.06 -12.75 17.38
N GLN A 435 -11.30 -12.42 17.75
CA GLN A 435 -12.02 -13.09 18.83
C GLN A 435 -12.88 -14.27 18.36
N LYS A 436 -13.01 -14.45 17.06
CA LYS A 436 -13.68 -15.62 16.44
C LYS A 436 -12.74 -16.81 16.34
#